data_36394fe15616d36cf42c8f83dba774bd
#
_entry.id   36394fe15616d36cf42c8f83dba774bd
#
_cell.length_a   1.000
_cell.length_b   1.000
_cell.length_c   1.000
_cell.angle_alpha   90.00
_cell.angle_beta   90.00
_cell.angle_gamma   90.00
#
_symmetry.space_group_name_H-M   'P 1'
#
loop_
_entity.id
_entity.type
_entity.pdbx_description
1 polymer ?
#
loop_
_entity_poly.entity_id
_entity_poly.type
_entity_poly.pdbx_seq_one_letter_code
_entity_poly.pdbx_strand_id
1 'polypeptide(L)'
;MAFALLCHRTMELRHLRYFVAVAEELHFTRAADRLNMSQPPLSQRIMELERELQVTLFERTRRRVELTAVGGHFLESAREVLARLDAGVEEVRQIARKETGHLVIGWEPLVELGSIPRVIQGLRQEYPAIRIEVRTLVTTDLLRALRDGRIDAAFVSPPEPHDDLTVHVLEREPLVAVLPDGHRLANRAAIPASELARECHVRLAPHVAPALAKCVTALWAREGVEPVTELEVDTPLSMLRLVGKAAGVSLLPASAIAAKIPGCVYRPLAAHACNVETALVVARGEASPSVRQLVSIATGAVAGPRARAA
;
A
#
# COMPACT_ATOMS: atom_id res chain seq x y z
N MET A 1 -6.64 9.80 44.67
CA MET A 1 -7.25 8.47 44.98
C MET A 1 -7.51 7.56 43.75
N ALA A 2 -7.31 8.02 42.53
CA ALA A 2 -7.52 7.17 41.29
C ALA A 2 -6.34 6.27 40.93
N PHE A 3 -5.12 6.50 41.45
CA PHE A 3 -3.92 5.75 41.08
C PHE A 3 -3.76 4.41 41.87
N ALA A 4 -4.45 4.23 42.97
CA ALA A 4 -4.33 3.04 43.82
C ALA A 4 -5.18 1.85 43.36
N LEU A 5 -6.14 2.05 42.45
CA LEU A 5 -7.03 0.99 41.90
C LEU A 5 -6.43 0.26 40.68
N LEU A 6 -5.32 0.77 40.13
CA LEU A 6 -4.61 0.17 38.98
C LEU A 6 -3.60 -0.92 39.39
N CYS A 7 -3.31 -1.08 40.67
CA CYS A 7 -2.25 -1.98 41.17
C CYS A 7 -2.64 -3.46 41.33
N HIS A 8 -3.88 -3.86 41.02
CA HIS A 8 -4.31 -5.27 41.18
C HIS A 8 -4.62 -6.01 39.87
N ARG A 9 -4.41 -5.38 38.73
CA ARG A 9 -4.51 -6.09 37.44
C ARG A 9 -3.09 -6.46 36.96
N THR A 10 -2.78 -7.74 36.98
CA THR A 10 -1.50 -8.29 36.47
C THR A 10 -1.48 -8.39 34.95
N MET A 11 -2.59 -8.02 34.27
CA MET A 11 -2.67 -8.07 32.80
C MET A 11 -1.71 -7.06 32.18
N GLU A 12 -0.78 -7.58 31.36
CA GLU A 12 0.22 -6.82 30.64
C GLU A 12 -0.07 -6.84 29.14
N LEU A 13 0.46 -5.87 28.40
CA LEU A 13 0.29 -5.77 26.94
C LEU A 13 0.70 -7.03 26.19
N ARG A 14 1.70 -7.78 26.73
CA ARG A 14 2.09 -9.05 26.13
C ARG A 14 0.96 -10.09 26.18
N HIS A 15 0.09 -10.07 27.19
CA HIS A 15 -1.05 -10.97 27.28
C HIS A 15 -2.07 -10.70 26.18
N LEU A 16 -2.30 -9.41 25.84
CA LEU A 16 -3.15 -9.03 24.71
C LEU A 16 -2.56 -9.50 23.37
N ARG A 17 -1.23 -9.35 23.18
CA ARG A 17 -0.55 -9.84 21.97
C ARG A 17 -0.65 -11.36 21.83
N TYR A 18 -0.47 -12.09 22.91
CA TYR A 18 -0.62 -13.55 22.93
C TYR A 18 -2.04 -13.97 22.60
N PHE A 19 -3.02 -13.32 23.21
CA PHE A 19 -4.43 -13.59 22.96
C PHE A 19 -4.80 -13.32 21.48
N VAL A 20 -4.43 -12.16 20.93
CA VAL A 20 -4.69 -11.82 19.53
C VAL A 20 -4.05 -12.83 18.58
N ALA A 21 -2.81 -13.25 18.83
CA ALA A 21 -2.14 -14.23 17.99
C ALA A 21 -2.87 -15.59 18.00
N VAL A 22 -3.33 -16.06 19.15
CA VAL A 22 -4.11 -17.31 19.24
C VAL A 22 -5.47 -17.17 18.59
N ALA A 23 -6.11 -16.02 18.74
CA ALA A 23 -7.42 -15.72 18.16
C ALA A 23 -7.40 -15.66 16.61
N GLU A 24 -6.31 -15.17 16.03
CA GLU A 24 -6.13 -15.11 14.57
C GLU A 24 -5.74 -16.46 13.96
N GLU A 25 -4.90 -17.23 14.65
CA GLU A 25 -4.46 -18.55 14.17
C GLU A 25 -5.47 -19.66 14.45
N LEU A 26 -6.32 -19.52 15.47
CA LEU A 26 -7.20 -20.57 16.01
C LEU A 26 -6.43 -21.87 16.27
N HIS A 27 -5.13 -21.75 16.56
CA HIS A 27 -4.23 -22.88 16.76
C HIS A 27 -3.02 -22.48 17.62
N PHE A 28 -2.91 -23.04 18.82
CA PHE A 28 -1.87 -22.65 19.78
C PHE A 28 -0.43 -22.86 19.28
N THR A 29 -0.15 -23.93 18.53
CA THR A 29 1.21 -24.18 18.01
C THR A 29 1.58 -23.13 16.94
N ARG A 30 0.70 -22.86 15.96
CA ARG A 30 0.96 -21.84 14.95
C ARG A 30 1.11 -20.45 15.56
N ALA A 31 0.27 -20.12 16.55
CA ALA A 31 0.40 -18.85 17.28
C ALA A 31 1.73 -18.75 18.04
N ALA A 32 2.18 -19.86 18.66
CA ALA A 32 3.47 -19.91 19.35
C ALA A 32 4.64 -19.73 18.37
N ASP A 33 4.59 -20.41 17.21
CA ASP A 33 5.60 -20.25 16.14
C ASP A 33 5.66 -18.79 15.65
N ARG A 34 4.50 -18.16 15.42
CA ARG A 34 4.40 -16.74 15.04
C ARG A 34 5.00 -15.80 16.09
N LEU A 35 4.89 -16.16 17.37
CA LEU A 35 5.42 -15.39 18.50
C LEU A 35 6.87 -15.76 18.86
N ASN A 36 7.51 -16.65 18.10
CA ASN A 36 8.84 -17.19 18.37
C ASN A 36 8.99 -17.76 19.80
N MET A 37 7.99 -18.54 20.23
CA MET A 37 7.98 -19.18 21.55
C MET A 37 7.44 -20.61 21.48
N SER A 38 7.62 -21.41 22.53
CA SER A 38 7.01 -22.74 22.62
C SER A 38 5.53 -22.68 23.06
N GLN A 39 4.74 -23.66 22.63
CA GLN A 39 3.29 -23.71 22.90
C GLN A 39 2.93 -23.78 24.39
N PRO A 40 3.62 -24.53 25.29
CA PRO A 40 3.21 -24.65 26.69
C PRO A 40 3.14 -23.30 27.43
N PRO A 41 4.16 -22.42 27.40
CA PRO A 41 4.08 -21.13 28.05
C PRO A 41 2.98 -20.22 27.43
N LEU A 42 2.74 -20.26 26.11
CA LEU A 42 1.65 -19.51 25.50
C LEU A 42 0.30 -19.95 26.06
N SER A 43 0.05 -21.26 26.11
CA SER A 43 -1.20 -21.81 26.67
C SER A 43 -1.40 -21.42 28.13
N GLN A 44 -0.32 -21.45 28.94
CA GLN A 44 -0.37 -21.03 30.33
C GLN A 44 -0.74 -19.55 30.46
N ARG A 45 -0.14 -18.67 29.67
CA ARG A 45 -0.44 -17.23 29.70
C ARG A 45 -1.89 -16.91 29.30
N ILE A 46 -2.44 -17.64 28.33
CA ILE A 46 -3.87 -17.50 27.99
C ILE A 46 -4.76 -17.97 29.13
N MET A 47 -4.43 -19.09 29.78
CA MET A 47 -5.21 -19.55 30.97
C MET A 47 -5.10 -18.57 32.16
N GLU A 48 -3.95 -17.94 32.36
CA GLU A 48 -3.76 -16.88 33.36
C GLU A 48 -4.66 -15.67 33.04
N LEU A 49 -4.70 -15.24 31.78
CA LEU A 49 -5.57 -14.15 31.29
C LEU A 49 -7.06 -14.49 31.51
N GLU A 50 -7.51 -15.67 31.11
CA GLU A 50 -8.88 -16.12 31.31
C GLU A 50 -9.27 -16.14 32.82
N ARG A 51 -8.34 -16.58 33.67
CA ARG A 51 -8.55 -16.57 35.13
C ARG A 51 -8.61 -15.15 35.69
N GLU A 52 -7.76 -14.23 35.24
CA GLU A 52 -7.77 -12.84 35.68
C GLU A 52 -9.06 -12.13 35.27
N LEU A 53 -9.55 -12.42 34.07
CA LEU A 53 -10.81 -11.86 33.56
C LEU A 53 -12.05 -12.59 34.08
N GLN A 54 -11.86 -13.75 34.73
CA GLN A 54 -12.93 -14.64 35.20
C GLN A 54 -13.91 -15.08 34.09
N VAL A 55 -13.42 -15.21 32.85
CA VAL A 55 -14.19 -15.66 31.69
C VAL A 55 -13.37 -16.62 30.84
N THR A 56 -14.06 -17.46 30.08
CA THR A 56 -13.44 -18.31 29.05
C THR A 56 -13.44 -17.56 27.73
N LEU A 57 -12.28 -17.35 27.14
CA LEU A 57 -12.10 -16.67 25.86
C LEU A 57 -12.05 -17.65 24.69
N PHE A 58 -11.57 -18.88 24.93
CA PHE A 58 -11.48 -19.94 23.93
C PHE A 58 -12.19 -21.21 24.36
N GLU A 59 -13.01 -21.75 23.47
CA GLU A 59 -13.47 -23.12 23.54
C GLU A 59 -12.41 -24.04 22.95
N ARG A 60 -11.96 -25.03 23.76
CA ARG A 60 -10.85 -25.92 23.41
C ARG A 60 -11.35 -27.37 23.40
N THR A 61 -11.25 -28.01 22.25
CA THR A 61 -11.41 -29.44 22.11
C THR A 61 -10.11 -30.07 21.64
N ARG A 62 -10.01 -31.40 21.64
CA ARG A 62 -8.80 -32.10 21.13
C ARG A 62 -8.49 -31.82 19.66
N ARG A 63 -9.46 -31.26 18.89
CA ARG A 63 -9.33 -31.05 17.45
C ARG A 63 -9.53 -29.60 17.01
N ARG A 64 -10.00 -28.71 17.88
CA ARG A 64 -10.45 -27.37 17.50
C ARG A 64 -10.27 -26.37 18.62
N VAL A 65 -9.86 -25.17 18.25
CA VAL A 65 -9.82 -23.98 19.11
C VAL A 65 -10.74 -22.94 18.45
N GLU A 66 -11.69 -22.42 19.21
CA GLU A 66 -12.65 -21.39 18.73
C GLU A 66 -12.75 -20.29 19.77
N LEU A 67 -13.09 -19.09 19.31
CA LEU A 67 -13.43 -17.99 20.20
C LEU A 67 -14.85 -18.19 20.78
N THR A 68 -14.99 -17.96 22.08
CA THR A 68 -16.32 -17.72 22.67
C THR A 68 -16.90 -16.40 22.20
N ALA A 69 -18.19 -16.14 22.42
CA ALA A 69 -18.79 -14.83 22.14
C ALA A 69 -18.06 -13.70 22.90
N VAL A 70 -17.69 -13.97 24.17
CA VAL A 70 -16.90 -13.03 25.00
C VAL A 70 -15.48 -12.88 24.45
N GLY A 71 -14.87 -13.97 23.97
CA GLY A 71 -13.56 -13.94 23.31
C GLY A 71 -13.57 -13.10 22.04
N GLY A 72 -14.62 -13.18 21.22
CA GLY A 72 -14.80 -12.33 20.04
C GLY A 72 -14.85 -10.84 20.39
N HIS A 73 -15.66 -10.48 21.39
CA HIS A 73 -15.72 -9.08 21.87
C HIS A 73 -14.38 -8.60 22.46
N PHE A 74 -13.73 -9.46 23.22
CA PHE A 74 -12.40 -9.14 23.79
C PHE A 74 -11.33 -8.98 22.72
N LEU A 75 -11.43 -9.70 21.58
CA LEU A 75 -10.51 -9.55 20.46
C LEU A 75 -10.56 -8.15 19.84
N GLU A 76 -11.75 -7.61 19.65
CA GLU A 76 -11.93 -6.24 19.16
C GLU A 76 -11.28 -5.24 20.12
N SER A 77 -11.60 -5.31 21.41
CA SER A 77 -11.02 -4.44 22.44
C SER A 77 -9.50 -4.57 22.55
N ALA A 78 -8.95 -5.80 22.49
CA ALA A 78 -7.51 -6.04 22.55
C ALA A 78 -6.78 -5.43 21.33
N ARG A 79 -7.36 -5.55 20.13
CA ARG A 79 -6.82 -4.92 18.91
C ARG A 79 -6.83 -3.39 19.02
N GLU A 80 -7.89 -2.78 19.52
CA GLU A 80 -7.98 -1.33 19.72
C GLU A 80 -6.91 -0.82 20.69
N VAL A 81 -6.70 -1.50 21.82
CA VAL A 81 -5.68 -1.13 22.81
C VAL A 81 -4.28 -1.23 22.21
N LEU A 82 -3.97 -2.32 21.50
CA LEU A 82 -2.66 -2.50 20.86
C LEU A 82 -2.44 -1.47 19.74
N ALA A 83 -3.45 -1.19 18.92
CA ALA A 83 -3.38 -0.17 17.89
C ALA A 83 -3.16 1.24 18.49
N ARG A 84 -3.83 1.57 19.60
CA ARG A 84 -3.65 2.84 20.29
C ARG A 84 -2.25 3.01 20.89
N LEU A 85 -1.69 1.92 21.45
CA LEU A 85 -0.31 1.91 21.93
C LEU A 85 0.68 2.16 20.78
N ASP A 86 0.53 1.41 19.68
CA ASP A 86 1.41 1.55 18.53
C ASP A 86 1.34 2.96 17.92
N ALA A 87 0.14 3.55 17.86
CA ALA A 87 -0.05 4.95 17.44
C ALA A 87 0.68 5.94 18.38
N GLY A 88 0.57 5.78 19.69
CA GLY A 88 1.27 6.64 20.65
C GLY A 88 2.80 6.54 20.56
N VAL A 89 3.32 5.33 20.37
CA VAL A 89 4.76 5.12 20.13
C VAL A 89 5.20 5.81 18.83
N GLU A 90 4.39 5.72 17.79
CA GLU A 90 4.74 6.32 16.51
C GLU A 90 4.62 7.86 16.53
N GLU A 91 3.67 8.41 17.29
CA GLU A 91 3.58 9.85 17.51
C GLU A 91 4.86 10.43 18.13
N VAL A 92 5.38 9.77 19.18
CA VAL A 92 6.67 10.18 19.79
C VAL A 92 7.82 10.08 18.79
N ARG A 93 7.86 9.01 17.99
CA ARG A 93 8.87 8.86 16.93
C ARG A 93 8.75 9.95 15.86
N GLN A 94 7.53 10.31 15.48
CA GLN A 94 7.28 11.36 14.51
C GLN A 94 7.78 12.73 15.01
N ILE A 95 7.52 13.06 16.28
CA ILE A 95 8.04 14.29 16.90
C ILE A 95 9.57 14.31 16.82
N ALA A 96 10.24 13.23 17.22
CA ALA A 96 11.69 13.12 17.15
C ALA A 96 12.23 13.23 15.71
N ARG A 97 11.53 12.63 14.72
CA ARG A 97 11.90 12.74 13.30
C ARG A 97 11.79 14.17 12.76
N LYS A 98 10.72 14.89 13.14
CA LYS A 98 10.53 16.29 12.73
C LYS A 98 11.68 17.20 13.20
N GLU A 99 12.22 16.95 14.39
CA GLU A 99 13.37 17.69 14.92
C GLU A 99 14.68 17.37 14.21
N THR A 100 14.85 16.13 13.70
CA THR A 100 16.09 15.65 13.06
C THR A 100 16.11 15.78 11.54
N GLY A 101 15.06 16.35 10.94
CA GLY A 101 14.96 16.45 9.47
C GLY A 101 14.82 15.09 8.77
N HIS A 102 14.23 14.09 9.43
CA HIS A 102 13.94 12.78 8.87
C HIS A 102 12.54 12.77 8.23
N LEU A 103 12.43 12.26 7.01
CA LEU A 103 11.20 12.18 6.22
C LEU A 103 10.95 10.73 5.78
N VAL A 104 9.82 10.17 6.21
CA VAL A 104 9.38 8.83 5.80
C VAL A 104 8.31 8.98 4.72
N ILE A 105 8.60 8.53 3.52
CA ILE A 105 7.72 8.62 2.36
C ILE A 105 7.19 7.23 2.02
N GLY A 106 5.87 7.09 1.90
CA GLY A 106 5.25 5.91 1.35
C GLY A 106 4.95 6.04 -0.14
N TRP A 107 4.96 4.95 -0.90
CA TRP A 107 4.39 4.92 -2.23
C TRP A 107 3.78 3.57 -2.60
N GLU A 108 2.79 3.56 -3.49
CA GLU A 108 2.27 2.34 -4.08
C GLU A 108 3.19 1.84 -5.22
N PRO A 109 3.25 0.53 -5.48
CA PRO A 109 4.20 -0.04 -6.45
C PRO A 109 4.11 0.56 -7.86
N LEU A 110 2.92 0.97 -8.30
CA LEU A 110 2.72 1.47 -9.66
C LEU A 110 3.36 2.85 -9.89
N VAL A 111 3.30 3.73 -8.88
CA VAL A 111 3.72 5.13 -9.04
C VAL A 111 5.23 5.32 -9.10
N GLU A 112 6.01 4.31 -8.69
CA GLU A 112 7.49 4.35 -8.81
C GLU A 112 7.98 4.40 -10.26
N LEU A 113 7.12 4.02 -11.23
CA LEU A 113 7.43 4.12 -12.66
C LEU A 113 7.33 5.57 -13.19
N GLY A 114 6.70 6.48 -12.43
CA GLY A 114 6.43 7.87 -12.82
C GLY A 114 7.52 8.87 -12.43
N SER A 115 7.08 10.05 -11.99
CA SER A 115 7.96 11.19 -11.66
C SER A 115 8.63 11.10 -10.30
N ILE A 116 8.23 10.17 -9.43
CA ILE A 116 8.71 10.11 -8.04
C ILE A 116 10.23 10.07 -7.91
N PRO A 117 10.98 9.28 -8.71
CA PRO A 117 12.45 9.32 -8.65
C PRO A 117 13.02 10.72 -8.87
N ARG A 118 12.40 11.53 -9.73
CA ARG A 118 12.81 12.93 -9.98
C ARG A 118 12.49 13.83 -8.80
N VAL A 119 11.34 13.64 -8.15
CA VAL A 119 10.96 14.37 -6.93
C VAL A 119 11.97 14.09 -5.82
N ILE A 120 12.31 12.83 -5.60
CA ILE A 120 13.31 12.43 -4.59
C ILE A 120 14.69 13.00 -4.92
N GLN A 121 15.09 12.96 -6.19
CA GLN A 121 16.36 13.57 -6.63
C GLN A 121 16.37 15.08 -6.37
N GLY A 122 15.32 15.81 -6.74
CA GLY A 122 15.19 17.25 -6.50
C GLY A 122 15.25 17.59 -5.01
N LEU A 123 14.53 16.83 -4.18
CA LEU A 123 14.54 17.01 -2.73
C LEU A 123 15.95 16.81 -2.15
N ARG A 124 16.69 15.81 -2.59
CA ARG A 124 18.06 15.57 -2.13
C ARG A 124 19.06 16.61 -2.60
N GLN A 125 18.87 17.19 -3.78
CA GLN A 125 19.71 18.25 -4.32
C GLN A 125 19.52 19.57 -3.58
N GLU A 126 18.27 19.93 -3.29
CA GLU A 126 17.92 21.20 -2.66
C GLU A 126 18.06 21.14 -1.13
N TYR A 127 17.78 19.98 -0.53
CA TYR A 127 17.81 19.78 0.93
C TYR A 127 18.65 18.55 1.33
N PRO A 128 19.97 18.58 1.16
CA PRO A 128 20.85 17.40 1.35
C PRO A 128 20.89 16.90 2.79
N ALA A 129 20.51 17.72 3.76
CA ALA A 129 20.45 17.35 5.17
C ALA A 129 19.23 16.47 5.52
N ILE A 130 18.22 16.38 4.65
CA ILE A 130 17.03 15.56 4.90
C ILE A 130 17.38 14.08 4.71
N ARG A 131 17.20 13.31 5.76
CA ARG A 131 17.24 11.84 5.69
C ARG A 131 15.92 11.32 5.17
N ILE A 132 15.94 10.60 4.05
CA ILE A 132 14.75 10.05 3.41
C ILE A 132 14.70 8.53 3.65
N GLU A 133 13.58 8.05 4.19
CA GLU A 133 13.22 6.63 4.26
C GLU A 133 12.02 6.39 3.34
N VAL A 134 12.04 5.28 2.61
CA VAL A 134 10.96 4.94 1.68
C VAL A 134 10.31 3.64 2.08
N ARG A 135 8.96 3.57 2.00
CA ARG A 135 8.16 2.38 2.26
C ARG A 135 7.22 2.12 1.09
N THR A 136 7.25 0.91 0.56
CA THR A 136 6.32 0.48 -0.49
C THR A 136 5.19 -0.34 0.14
N LEU A 137 3.96 0.13 0.02
CA LEU A 137 2.76 -0.51 0.55
C LEU A 137 1.60 -0.31 -0.42
N VAL A 138 0.50 -1.04 -0.25
CA VAL A 138 -0.74 -0.77 -0.99
C VAL A 138 -1.43 0.50 -0.47
N THR A 139 -2.25 1.13 -1.31
CA THR A 139 -2.87 2.43 -1.02
C THR A 139 -3.60 2.48 0.33
N THR A 140 -4.38 1.46 0.66
CA THR A 140 -5.13 1.41 1.93
C THR A 140 -4.22 1.43 3.16
N ASP A 141 -3.10 0.71 3.10
CA ASP A 141 -2.12 0.65 4.18
C ASP A 141 -1.29 1.92 4.27
N LEU A 142 -0.99 2.56 3.12
CA LEU A 142 -0.34 3.88 3.07
C LEU A 142 -1.21 4.95 3.72
N LEU A 143 -2.50 5.02 3.39
CA LEU A 143 -3.41 6.01 3.99
C LEU A 143 -3.59 5.78 5.49
N ARG A 144 -3.62 4.52 5.94
CA ARG A 144 -3.61 4.19 7.36
C ARG A 144 -2.30 4.61 8.02
N ALA A 145 -1.15 4.26 7.42
CA ALA A 145 0.17 4.62 7.93
C ALA A 145 0.37 6.15 8.01
N LEU A 146 -0.22 6.90 7.08
CA LEU A 146 -0.21 8.37 7.10
C LEU A 146 -1.02 8.94 8.26
N ARG A 147 -2.23 8.41 8.51
CA ARG A 147 -3.07 8.80 9.67
C ARG A 147 -2.44 8.44 11.01
N ASP A 148 -1.78 7.28 11.07
CA ASP A 148 -1.06 6.82 12.26
C ASP A 148 0.29 7.54 12.47
N GLY A 149 0.70 8.44 11.57
CA GLY A 149 2.00 9.14 11.61
C GLY A 149 3.21 8.24 11.34
N ARG A 150 3.01 7.01 10.84
CA ARG A 150 4.08 6.07 10.51
C ARG A 150 4.82 6.44 9.22
N ILE A 151 4.19 7.24 8.37
CA ILE A 151 4.80 7.93 7.22
C ILE A 151 4.37 9.40 7.24
N ASP A 152 5.16 10.27 6.64
CA ASP A 152 4.94 11.71 6.61
C ASP A 152 4.20 12.16 5.35
N ALA A 153 4.33 11.40 4.28
CA ALA A 153 3.71 11.65 2.98
C ALA A 153 3.53 10.35 2.21
N ALA A 154 2.54 10.29 1.31
CA ALA A 154 2.29 9.14 0.45
C ALA A 154 2.12 9.54 -1.02
N PHE A 155 2.78 8.83 -1.93
CA PHE A 155 2.52 8.90 -3.37
C PHE A 155 1.62 7.73 -3.74
N VAL A 156 0.40 8.04 -4.15
CA VAL A 156 -0.65 7.06 -4.43
C VAL A 156 -1.53 7.52 -5.59
N SER A 157 -2.34 6.64 -6.12
CA SER A 157 -3.51 7.06 -6.88
C SER A 157 -4.43 7.87 -5.97
N PRO A 158 -5.02 9.01 -6.44
CA PRO A 158 -5.84 9.86 -5.58
C PRO A 158 -6.94 9.06 -4.87
N PRO A 159 -6.98 9.11 -3.53
CA PRO A 159 -8.08 8.52 -2.78
C PRO A 159 -9.36 9.33 -2.96
N GLU A 160 -10.50 8.74 -2.59
CA GLU A 160 -11.72 9.52 -2.40
C GLU A 160 -11.45 10.68 -1.41
N PRO A 161 -12.17 11.83 -1.55
CA PRO A 161 -11.98 12.96 -0.67
C PRO A 161 -12.13 12.60 0.81
N HIS A 162 -11.18 13.03 1.62
CA HIS A 162 -11.18 12.85 3.08
C HIS A 162 -10.85 14.18 3.76
N ASP A 163 -11.56 14.48 4.86
CA ASP A 163 -11.37 15.75 5.59
C ASP A 163 -10.04 15.84 6.33
N ASP A 164 -9.42 14.69 6.62
CA ASP A 164 -8.14 14.56 7.35
C ASP A 164 -6.89 14.57 6.45
N LEU A 165 -7.08 14.60 5.13
CA LEU A 165 -5.99 14.52 4.16
C LEU A 165 -5.98 15.74 3.22
N THR A 166 -4.77 16.09 2.77
CA THR A 166 -4.56 17.04 1.66
C THR A 166 -3.97 16.28 0.48
N VAL A 167 -4.63 16.38 -0.68
CA VAL A 167 -4.27 15.65 -1.89
C VAL A 167 -3.76 16.64 -2.94
N HIS A 168 -2.53 16.43 -3.41
CA HIS A 168 -1.92 17.18 -4.49
C HIS A 168 -1.79 16.27 -5.71
N VAL A 169 -2.69 16.40 -6.69
CA VAL A 169 -2.59 15.65 -7.96
C VAL A 169 -1.35 16.13 -8.71
N LEU A 170 -0.45 15.20 -9.00
CA LEU A 170 0.83 15.48 -9.64
C LEU A 170 0.79 15.16 -11.14
N GLU A 171 0.28 14.00 -11.50
CA GLU A 171 0.30 13.50 -12.88
C GLU A 171 -1.05 12.92 -13.28
N ARG A 172 -1.34 13.04 -14.57
CA ARG A 172 -2.47 12.39 -15.25
C ARG A 172 -1.95 11.76 -16.52
N GLU A 173 -1.93 10.46 -16.58
CA GLU A 173 -1.29 9.72 -17.65
C GLU A 173 -2.26 8.81 -18.39
N PRO A 174 -2.23 8.80 -19.74
CA PRO A 174 -2.98 7.83 -20.51
C PRO A 174 -2.39 6.42 -20.32
N LEU A 175 -3.21 5.40 -20.57
CA LEU A 175 -2.73 4.02 -20.68
C LEU A 175 -1.98 3.82 -22.00
N VAL A 176 -0.94 2.98 -21.91
CA VAL A 176 -0.24 2.42 -23.06
C VAL A 176 -0.31 0.89 -23.03
N ALA A 177 -0.37 0.28 -24.20
CA ALA A 177 -0.20 -1.16 -24.33
C ALA A 177 1.28 -1.51 -24.20
N VAL A 178 1.58 -2.51 -23.38
CA VAL A 178 2.91 -3.12 -23.24
C VAL A 178 2.87 -4.48 -23.91
N LEU A 179 3.72 -4.68 -24.90
CA LEU A 179 3.74 -5.84 -25.76
C LEU A 179 5.14 -6.46 -25.78
N PRO A 180 5.27 -7.78 -26.01
CA PRO A 180 6.54 -8.36 -26.41
C PRO A 180 7.07 -7.68 -27.70
N ASP A 181 8.38 -7.55 -27.86
CA ASP A 181 9.00 -6.89 -29.02
C ASP A 181 8.69 -7.61 -30.36
N GLY A 182 8.55 -8.94 -30.34
CA GLY A 182 8.13 -9.75 -31.48
C GLY A 182 6.62 -9.88 -31.68
N HIS A 183 5.79 -9.17 -30.91
CA HIS A 183 4.34 -9.32 -30.99
C HIS A 183 3.75 -8.75 -32.30
N ARG A 184 2.70 -9.40 -32.88
CA ARG A 184 2.06 -8.98 -34.13
C ARG A 184 1.59 -7.50 -34.16
N LEU A 185 1.25 -6.96 -32.99
CA LEU A 185 0.83 -5.57 -32.84
C LEU A 185 1.98 -4.60 -32.54
N ALA A 186 3.21 -5.09 -32.31
CA ALA A 186 4.35 -4.28 -31.87
C ALA A 186 4.73 -3.17 -32.87
N ASN A 187 4.49 -3.35 -34.17
CA ASN A 187 4.83 -2.38 -35.22
C ASN A 187 3.71 -1.39 -35.54
N ARG A 188 2.56 -1.44 -34.84
CA ARG A 188 1.47 -0.48 -35.06
C ARG A 188 1.76 0.84 -34.37
N ALA A 189 1.33 1.94 -34.99
CA ALA A 189 1.46 3.28 -34.40
C ALA A 189 0.57 3.45 -33.16
N ALA A 190 -0.62 2.83 -33.18
CA ALA A 190 -1.55 2.79 -32.05
C ALA A 190 -2.34 1.49 -32.06
N ILE A 191 -2.74 0.98 -30.91
CA ILE A 191 -3.41 -0.30 -30.74
C ILE A 191 -4.90 -0.11 -30.43
N PRO A 192 -5.83 -0.66 -31.25
CA PRO A 192 -7.23 -0.75 -30.88
C PRO A 192 -7.42 -1.66 -29.67
N ALA A 193 -8.18 -1.23 -28.67
CA ALA A 193 -8.42 -2.03 -27.48
C ALA A 193 -9.09 -3.36 -27.79
N SER A 194 -9.99 -3.42 -28.80
CA SER A 194 -10.64 -4.63 -29.25
C SER A 194 -9.68 -5.70 -29.83
N GLU A 195 -8.55 -5.29 -30.40
CA GLU A 195 -7.51 -6.24 -30.82
C GLU A 195 -6.67 -6.74 -29.63
N LEU A 196 -6.41 -5.84 -28.66
CA LEU A 196 -5.66 -6.18 -27.46
C LEU A 196 -6.43 -7.15 -26.56
N ALA A 197 -7.75 -7.00 -26.46
CA ALA A 197 -8.61 -7.86 -25.66
C ALA A 197 -8.57 -9.36 -26.04
N ARG A 198 -8.11 -9.68 -27.25
CA ARG A 198 -7.98 -11.06 -27.75
C ARG A 198 -6.69 -11.75 -27.32
N GLU A 199 -5.78 -11.00 -26.71
CA GLU A 199 -4.50 -11.51 -26.25
C GLU A 199 -4.61 -12.00 -24.79
N CYS A 200 -3.61 -12.81 -24.37
CA CYS A 200 -3.45 -13.14 -22.96
C CYS A 200 -2.96 -11.91 -22.20
N HIS A 201 -3.66 -11.52 -21.14
CA HIS A 201 -3.30 -10.35 -20.32
C HIS A 201 -2.51 -10.72 -19.08
N VAL A 202 -1.41 -10.01 -18.83
CA VAL A 202 -0.72 -9.97 -17.55
C VAL A 202 -1.12 -8.68 -16.85
N ARG A 203 -1.76 -8.76 -15.70
CA ARG A 203 -2.26 -7.59 -14.95
C ARG A 203 -1.70 -7.51 -13.54
N LEU A 204 -1.70 -6.31 -12.98
CA LEU A 204 -1.53 -6.13 -11.54
C LEU A 204 -2.80 -6.53 -10.81
N ALA A 205 -2.64 -7.18 -9.66
CA ALA A 205 -3.74 -7.51 -8.77
C ALA A 205 -4.53 -6.23 -8.40
N PRO A 206 -5.86 -6.25 -8.42
CA PRO A 206 -6.69 -5.06 -8.17
C PRO A 206 -6.43 -4.38 -6.82
N HIS A 207 -6.02 -5.14 -5.80
CA HIS A 207 -5.69 -4.60 -4.48
C HIS A 207 -4.35 -3.85 -4.46
N VAL A 208 -3.45 -4.15 -5.41
CA VAL A 208 -2.14 -3.47 -5.56
C VAL A 208 -2.27 -2.16 -6.32
N ALA A 209 -3.10 -2.13 -7.37
CA ALA A 209 -3.28 -0.96 -8.23
C ALA A 209 -4.77 -0.73 -8.55
N PRO A 210 -5.59 -0.36 -7.56
CA PRO A 210 -7.05 -0.27 -7.73
C PRO A 210 -7.48 0.76 -8.78
N ALA A 211 -6.79 1.89 -8.89
CA ALA A 211 -7.10 2.90 -9.91
C ALA A 211 -6.80 2.41 -11.34
N LEU A 212 -5.67 1.70 -11.52
CA LEU A 212 -5.37 1.07 -12.81
C LEU A 212 -6.41 0.01 -13.15
N ALA A 213 -6.76 -0.87 -12.19
CA ALA A 213 -7.77 -1.90 -12.40
C ALA A 213 -9.11 -1.30 -12.81
N LYS A 214 -9.57 -0.26 -12.10
CA LYS A 214 -10.81 0.49 -12.43
C LYS A 214 -10.75 1.09 -13.84
N CYS A 215 -9.61 1.67 -14.21
CA CYS A 215 -9.39 2.28 -15.52
C CYS A 215 -9.43 1.22 -16.64
N VAL A 216 -8.75 0.08 -16.45
CA VAL A 216 -8.73 -1.03 -17.42
C VAL A 216 -10.12 -1.67 -17.55
N THR A 217 -10.83 -1.90 -16.44
CA THR A 217 -12.19 -2.42 -16.47
C THR A 217 -13.14 -1.49 -17.24
N ALA A 218 -13.04 -0.17 -17.02
CA ALA A 218 -13.84 0.82 -17.75
C ALA A 218 -13.51 0.82 -19.25
N LEU A 219 -12.25 0.60 -19.63
CA LEU A 219 -11.85 0.46 -21.04
C LEU A 219 -12.54 -0.75 -21.67
N TRP A 220 -12.46 -1.92 -21.07
CA TRP A 220 -13.08 -3.14 -21.60
C TRP A 220 -14.61 -3.04 -21.68
N ALA A 221 -15.24 -2.49 -20.66
CA ALA A 221 -16.69 -2.27 -20.66
C ALA A 221 -17.15 -1.34 -21.79
N ARG A 222 -16.41 -0.26 -22.03
CA ARG A 222 -16.70 0.69 -23.13
C ARG A 222 -16.56 0.05 -24.51
N GLU A 223 -15.57 -0.80 -24.70
CA GLU A 223 -15.32 -1.49 -25.97
C GLU A 223 -16.22 -2.72 -26.14
N GLY A 224 -16.98 -3.11 -25.11
CA GLY A 224 -17.85 -4.30 -25.14
C GLY A 224 -17.10 -5.60 -25.28
N VAL A 225 -15.88 -5.68 -24.75
CA VAL A 225 -14.99 -6.85 -24.84
C VAL A 225 -14.54 -7.29 -23.46
N GLU A 226 -14.23 -8.60 -23.34
CA GLU A 226 -13.62 -9.17 -22.14
C GLU A 226 -12.29 -9.84 -22.51
N PRO A 227 -11.24 -9.70 -21.67
CA PRO A 227 -9.97 -10.39 -21.89
C PRO A 227 -10.16 -11.91 -21.86
N VAL A 228 -9.48 -12.61 -22.78
CA VAL A 228 -9.63 -14.07 -22.93
C VAL A 228 -8.96 -14.84 -21.78
N THR A 229 -7.81 -14.38 -21.31
CA THR A 229 -7.03 -15.04 -20.25
C THR A 229 -6.24 -13.99 -19.49
N GLU A 230 -6.14 -14.14 -18.17
CA GLU A 230 -5.37 -13.23 -17.31
C GLU A 230 -4.36 -13.98 -16.45
N LEU A 231 -3.16 -13.42 -16.39
CA LEU A 231 -2.16 -13.72 -15.37
C LEU A 231 -2.13 -12.54 -14.39
N GLU A 232 -2.21 -12.82 -13.10
CA GLU A 232 -2.21 -11.79 -12.05
C GLU A 232 -0.89 -11.79 -11.30
N VAL A 233 -0.33 -10.61 -11.05
CA VAL A 233 0.94 -10.41 -10.33
C VAL A 233 0.84 -9.22 -9.39
N ASP A 234 1.71 -9.19 -8.37
CA ASP A 234 1.68 -8.18 -7.33
C ASP A 234 2.66 -7.01 -7.55
N THR A 235 3.50 -7.07 -8.59
CA THR A 235 4.47 -6.00 -8.84
C THR A 235 4.55 -5.60 -10.31
N PRO A 236 4.71 -4.29 -10.62
CA PRO A 236 4.89 -3.83 -12.00
C PRO A 236 6.12 -4.43 -12.68
N LEU A 237 7.19 -4.67 -11.93
CA LEU A 237 8.41 -5.26 -12.49
C LEU A 237 8.19 -6.72 -12.92
N SER A 238 7.49 -7.52 -12.10
CA SER A 238 7.11 -8.89 -12.47
C SER A 238 6.27 -8.91 -13.73
N MET A 239 5.27 -8.02 -13.80
CA MET A 239 4.40 -7.87 -14.97
C MET A 239 5.22 -7.55 -16.23
N LEU A 240 6.06 -6.54 -16.19
CA LEU A 240 6.90 -6.14 -17.32
C LEU A 240 7.86 -7.23 -17.76
N ARG A 241 8.46 -7.98 -16.83
CA ARG A 241 9.34 -9.11 -17.14
C ARG A 241 8.61 -10.27 -17.80
N LEU A 242 7.40 -10.58 -17.38
CA LEU A 242 6.55 -11.60 -18.01
C LEU A 242 6.17 -11.19 -19.42
N VAL A 243 5.76 -9.94 -19.63
CA VAL A 243 5.49 -9.42 -20.98
C VAL A 243 6.74 -9.50 -21.86
N GLY A 244 7.89 -9.08 -21.38
CA GLY A 244 9.16 -9.16 -22.11
C GLY A 244 9.63 -10.59 -22.44
N LYS A 245 9.01 -11.62 -21.83
CA LYS A 245 9.20 -13.05 -22.13
C LYS A 245 8.03 -13.65 -22.88
N ALA A 246 7.20 -12.82 -23.50
CA ALA A 246 6.05 -13.21 -24.30
C ALA A 246 4.99 -14.05 -23.55
N ALA A 247 4.85 -13.85 -22.22
CA ALA A 247 3.80 -14.49 -21.44
C ALA A 247 2.41 -13.87 -21.66
N GLY A 248 2.35 -12.72 -22.33
CA GLY A 248 1.12 -11.99 -22.65
C GLY A 248 1.39 -10.52 -22.91
N VAL A 249 0.33 -9.71 -22.89
CA VAL A 249 0.35 -8.27 -23.08
C VAL A 249 -0.15 -7.57 -21.80
N SER A 250 0.06 -6.26 -21.68
CA SER A 250 -0.43 -5.52 -20.51
C SER A 250 -0.84 -4.11 -20.86
N LEU A 251 -1.48 -3.44 -19.89
CA LEU A 251 -1.82 -2.03 -19.92
C LEU A 251 -1.20 -1.34 -18.70
N LEU A 252 -0.47 -0.26 -18.92
CA LEU A 252 0.17 0.54 -17.88
C LEU A 252 0.03 2.03 -18.17
N PRO A 253 0.23 2.92 -17.17
CA PRO A 253 0.42 4.34 -17.41
C PRO A 253 1.62 4.60 -18.31
N ALA A 254 1.58 5.70 -19.08
CA ALA A 254 2.62 6.05 -20.06
C ALA A 254 4.02 6.20 -19.45
N SER A 255 4.13 6.53 -18.17
CA SER A 255 5.39 6.58 -17.42
C SER A 255 6.16 5.24 -17.44
N ALA A 256 5.47 4.11 -17.58
CA ALA A 256 6.10 2.79 -17.68
C ALA A 256 7.10 2.68 -18.83
N ILE A 257 6.99 3.53 -19.86
CA ILE A 257 7.95 3.60 -20.98
C ILE A 257 9.38 3.90 -20.47
N ALA A 258 9.49 4.68 -19.39
CA ALA A 258 10.78 5.04 -18.80
C ALA A 258 11.54 3.85 -18.18
N ALA A 259 10.84 2.77 -17.84
CA ALA A 259 11.46 1.56 -17.28
C ALA A 259 12.36 0.81 -18.27
N LYS A 260 12.14 0.98 -19.59
CA LYS A 260 12.97 0.42 -20.67
C LYS A 260 13.30 -1.07 -20.47
N ILE A 261 12.29 -1.87 -20.12
CA ILE A 261 12.48 -3.31 -19.87
C ILE A 261 12.80 -4.02 -21.19
N PRO A 262 13.90 -4.79 -21.25
CA PRO A 262 14.26 -5.56 -22.44
C PRO A 262 13.16 -6.53 -22.88
N GLY A 263 12.91 -6.60 -24.17
CA GLY A 263 11.86 -7.44 -24.77
C GLY A 263 10.46 -6.83 -24.72
N CYS A 264 10.30 -5.61 -24.17
CA CYS A 264 9.03 -4.88 -24.15
C CYS A 264 9.03 -3.73 -25.15
N VAL A 265 7.93 -3.58 -25.89
CA VAL A 265 7.59 -2.36 -26.63
C VAL A 265 6.31 -1.76 -26.10
N TYR A 266 6.24 -0.44 -26.15
CA TYR A 266 5.11 0.35 -25.62
C TYR A 266 4.42 1.04 -26.77
N ARG A 267 3.09 0.97 -26.82
CA ARG A 267 2.28 1.59 -27.88
C ARG A 267 1.09 2.30 -27.29
N PRO A 268 0.76 3.52 -27.79
CA PRO A 268 -0.47 4.20 -27.38
C PRO A 268 -1.69 3.36 -27.78
N LEU A 269 -2.79 3.54 -27.06
CA LEU A 269 -4.09 3.03 -27.48
C LEU A 269 -4.69 3.94 -28.55
N ALA A 270 -5.41 3.37 -29.52
CA ALA A 270 -6.04 4.12 -30.61
C ALA A 270 -7.18 5.06 -30.14
N ALA A 271 -7.79 4.77 -29.00
CA ALA A 271 -8.77 5.60 -28.37
C ALA A 271 -8.38 5.90 -26.92
N HIS A 272 -8.66 7.12 -26.45
CA HIS A 272 -8.45 7.46 -25.04
C HIS A 272 -9.36 6.61 -24.16
N ALA A 273 -8.75 5.86 -23.23
CA ALA A 273 -9.48 5.09 -22.23
C ALA A 273 -9.90 5.99 -21.06
N CYS A 274 -9.00 6.14 -20.16
CA CYS A 274 -9.04 7.01 -18.99
C CYS A 274 -7.59 7.38 -18.67
N ASN A 275 -7.41 8.36 -17.82
CA ASN A 275 -6.09 8.66 -17.25
C ASN A 275 -5.96 7.99 -15.88
N VAL A 276 -4.79 7.46 -15.62
CA VAL A 276 -4.39 7.09 -14.26
C VAL A 276 -3.74 8.33 -13.64
N GLU A 277 -4.18 8.67 -12.45
CA GLU A 277 -3.66 9.83 -11.74
C GLU A 277 -2.69 9.38 -10.64
N THR A 278 -1.64 10.16 -10.43
CA THR A 278 -0.73 10.04 -9.28
C THR A 278 -0.83 11.31 -8.45
N ALA A 279 -0.96 11.16 -7.14
CA ALA A 279 -1.03 12.25 -6.19
C ALA A 279 -0.02 12.08 -5.05
N LEU A 280 0.44 13.21 -4.52
CA LEU A 280 1.07 13.30 -3.21
C LEU A 280 -0.02 13.60 -2.18
N VAL A 281 -0.12 12.74 -1.17
CA VAL A 281 -1.07 12.86 -0.06
C VAL A 281 -0.30 13.11 1.23
N VAL A 282 -0.74 14.09 1.99
CA VAL A 282 -0.20 14.44 3.31
C VAL A 282 -1.35 14.61 4.31
N ALA A 283 -1.08 14.43 5.60
CA ALA A 283 -2.07 14.72 6.63
C ALA A 283 -2.42 16.21 6.63
N ARG A 284 -3.72 16.53 6.86
CA ARG A 284 -4.18 17.91 7.02
C ARG A 284 -3.69 18.46 8.36
N GLY A 285 -3.22 19.70 8.40
CA GLY A 285 -2.74 20.38 9.62
C GLY A 285 -1.35 20.98 9.42
N GLU A 286 -0.64 21.19 10.53
CA GLU A 286 0.73 21.73 10.48
C GLU A 286 1.72 20.68 9.93
N ALA A 287 2.08 20.86 8.67
CA ALA A 287 3.12 20.06 8.04
C ALA A 287 4.50 20.42 8.60
N SER A 288 5.36 19.43 8.82
CA SER A 288 6.77 19.67 9.17
C SER A 288 7.50 20.45 8.04
N PRO A 289 8.61 21.13 8.34
CA PRO A 289 9.41 21.79 7.31
C PRO A 289 9.77 20.86 6.15
N SER A 290 10.19 19.62 6.45
CA SER A 290 10.55 18.62 5.44
C SER A 290 9.37 18.19 4.55
N VAL A 291 8.17 18.09 5.11
CA VAL A 291 6.95 17.80 4.33
C VAL A 291 6.59 18.98 3.41
N ARG A 292 6.68 20.23 3.90
CA ARG A 292 6.45 21.42 3.06
C ARG A 292 7.44 21.49 1.90
N GLN A 293 8.72 21.17 2.15
CA GLN A 293 9.76 21.10 1.12
C GLN A 293 9.45 20.03 0.07
N LEU A 294 9.04 18.82 0.51
CA LEU A 294 8.61 17.76 -0.39
C LEU A 294 7.44 18.20 -1.26
N VAL A 295 6.40 18.81 -0.67
CA VAL A 295 5.23 19.30 -1.42
C VAL A 295 5.65 20.34 -2.45
N SER A 296 6.51 21.29 -2.08
CA SER A 296 7.04 22.32 -2.99
C SER A 296 7.77 21.72 -4.18
N ILE A 297 8.67 20.77 -3.94
CA ILE A 297 9.43 20.08 -5.00
C ILE A 297 8.49 19.25 -5.89
N ALA A 298 7.58 18.47 -5.29
CA ALA A 298 6.68 17.59 -6.04
C ALA A 298 5.75 18.39 -6.97
N THR A 299 5.16 19.46 -6.47
CA THR A 299 4.27 20.32 -7.26
C THR A 299 5.03 21.16 -8.29
N GLY A 300 6.25 21.63 -7.98
CA GLY A 300 7.13 22.35 -8.89
C GLY A 300 7.73 21.47 -9.99
N ALA A 301 8.09 20.23 -9.71
CA ALA A 301 8.62 19.29 -10.69
C ALA A 301 7.62 18.92 -11.78
N VAL A 302 6.32 18.99 -11.49
CA VAL A 302 5.22 18.74 -12.44
C VAL A 302 4.93 19.99 -13.31
N ALA A 303 5.15 21.19 -12.79
CA ALA A 303 4.97 22.46 -13.51
C ALA A 303 6.06 22.77 -14.55
N GLY A 304 7.19 22.06 -14.56
CA GLY A 304 8.27 22.20 -15.58
C GLY A 304 8.28 21.01 -16.55
N PRO A 305 8.74 21.08 -17.72
CA PRO A 305 8.82 21.78 -18.96
C PRO A 305 7.69 21.54 -19.98
N ARG A 306 6.53 20.97 -19.62
CA ARG A 306 5.40 20.81 -20.55
C ARG A 306 4.66 22.11 -20.86
N ALA A 307 4.86 23.18 -20.10
CA ALA A 307 4.24 24.49 -20.31
C ALA A 307 5.02 25.44 -21.25
N ARG A 308 6.16 24.99 -21.83
CA ARG A 308 6.95 25.80 -22.77
C ARG A 308 6.94 25.33 -24.23
N ALA A 309 6.06 24.41 -24.56
CA ALA A 309 5.81 23.96 -25.95
C ALA A 309 4.32 24.16 -26.28
N ALA A 310 3.90 25.41 -26.40
CA ALA A 310 2.70 25.88 -27.10
C ALA A 310 3.09 27.11 -27.92
#